data_bc61066ba26bfa0fe0f8059d4a3504c3
#
_entry.id   bc61066ba26bfa0fe0f8059d4a3504c3
#
_cell.length_a   1.000
_cell.length_b   1.000
_cell.length_c   1.000
_cell.angle_alpha   90.00
_cell.angle_beta   90.00
_cell.angle_gamma   90.00
#
_symmetry.space_group_name_H-M   'P 1'
#
loop_
_entity.id
_entity.type
_entity.pdbx_description
1 polymer ?
#
loop_
_entity_poly.entity_id
_entity_poly.type
_entity_poly.pdbx_seq_one_letter_code
_entity_poly.pdbx_strand_id
1 'polypeptide(L)'
;MKQFPFVVFEGLDGAGKTTLAELFAKRHSFSYYTSIPPELISIRKQIAATHSPISTFHFYSLCNIMRNHEYALQLNDSGVVADRYIFSTFAYHSLLMQQDLSYHFRLLQSEQKFLLPDVVVYVTASQPVINQRIANRSQEVPIQWYGDKVSLEYNVSESYKRIFALVDIPILQIDTTNSDPEQAYSILCHELDRISKTTPVLRSIEFSASTN
;
A
#
# COMPACT_ATOMS: atom_id res chain seq x y z
N MET A 1 20.90 -10.39 -4.03
CA MET A 1 20.21 -9.33 -4.82
C MET A 1 18.81 -9.82 -5.08
N LYS A 2 17.79 -8.97 -4.97
CA LYS A 2 16.41 -9.33 -5.36
C LYS A 2 16.42 -9.72 -6.85
N GLN A 3 15.85 -10.86 -7.18
CA GLN A 3 15.75 -11.32 -8.55
C GLN A 3 14.50 -10.79 -9.24
N PHE A 4 13.44 -10.54 -8.45
CA PHE A 4 12.12 -10.09 -8.90
C PHE A 4 11.69 -8.79 -8.23
N PRO A 5 10.78 -8.01 -8.83
CA PRO A 5 10.34 -6.73 -8.30
C PRO A 5 9.40 -6.88 -7.09
N PHE A 6 9.52 -5.90 -6.19
CA PHE A 6 8.62 -5.70 -5.06
C PHE A 6 7.84 -4.39 -5.27
N VAL A 7 6.55 -4.50 -5.51
CA VAL A 7 5.63 -3.39 -5.78
C VAL A 7 4.64 -3.24 -4.64
N VAL A 8 4.54 -2.04 -4.08
CA VAL A 8 3.61 -1.74 -2.98
C VAL A 8 2.54 -0.78 -3.46
N PHE A 9 1.28 -1.12 -3.22
CA PHE A 9 0.13 -0.25 -3.49
C PHE A 9 -0.32 0.41 -2.19
N GLU A 10 -0.34 1.74 -2.17
CA GLU A 10 -0.72 2.57 -1.03
C GLU A 10 -1.82 3.56 -1.43
N GLY A 11 -2.47 4.17 -0.45
CA GLY A 11 -3.52 5.18 -0.65
C GLY A 11 -4.73 5.00 0.25
N LEU A 12 -5.71 5.88 0.11
CA LEU A 12 -6.91 5.90 0.96
C LEU A 12 -7.84 4.71 0.70
N ASP A 13 -8.72 4.42 1.65
CA ASP A 13 -9.79 3.46 1.44
C ASP A 13 -10.76 4.00 0.39
N GLY A 14 -11.22 3.13 -0.51
CA GLY A 14 -12.07 3.55 -1.64
C GLY A 14 -11.30 4.11 -2.86
N ALA A 15 -10.00 4.35 -2.76
CA ALA A 15 -9.21 4.84 -3.91
C ALA A 15 -9.00 3.81 -5.04
N GLY A 16 -9.37 2.53 -4.85
CA GLY A 16 -9.22 1.50 -5.89
C GLY A 16 -7.93 0.68 -5.83
N LYS A 17 -7.14 0.82 -4.74
CA LYS A 17 -5.86 0.10 -4.55
C LYS A 17 -5.95 -1.40 -4.77
N THR A 18 -6.83 -2.06 -4.01
CA THR A 18 -7.00 -3.52 -4.03
C THR A 18 -7.29 -4.02 -5.43
N THR A 19 -8.24 -3.40 -6.12
CA THR A 19 -8.61 -3.76 -7.49
C THR A 19 -7.43 -3.64 -8.44
N LEU A 20 -6.67 -2.54 -8.35
CA LEU A 20 -5.52 -2.30 -9.22
C LEU A 20 -4.35 -3.22 -8.88
N ALA A 21 -4.11 -3.48 -7.59
CA ALA A 21 -3.05 -4.38 -7.11
C ALA A 21 -3.30 -5.83 -7.53
N GLU A 22 -4.54 -6.32 -7.37
CA GLU A 22 -4.94 -7.66 -7.80
C GLU A 22 -4.84 -7.84 -9.32
N LEU A 23 -5.31 -6.82 -10.07
CA LEU A 23 -5.22 -6.83 -11.53
C LEU A 23 -3.76 -6.87 -11.99
N PHE A 24 -2.91 -6.04 -11.39
CA PHE A 24 -1.48 -5.99 -11.68
C PHE A 24 -0.80 -7.32 -11.34
N ALA A 25 -1.02 -7.87 -10.15
CA ALA A 25 -0.44 -9.14 -9.72
C ALA A 25 -0.84 -10.28 -10.68
N LYS A 26 -2.12 -10.36 -11.04
CA LYS A 26 -2.64 -11.38 -11.95
C LYS A 26 -1.99 -11.30 -13.34
N ARG A 27 -1.86 -10.11 -13.91
CA ARG A 27 -1.33 -9.93 -15.27
C ARG A 27 0.16 -10.21 -15.38
N HIS A 28 0.91 -9.98 -14.30
CA HIS A 28 2.34 -10.23 -14.26
C HIS A 28 2.71 -11.55 -13.58
N SER A 29 1.73 -12.37 -13.19
CA SER A 29 1.96 -13.63 -12.45
C SER A 29 2.79 -13.43 -11.18
N PHE A 30 2.56 -12.29 -10.49
CA PHE A 30 3.20 -11.98 -9.22
C PHE A 30 2.37 -12.45 -8.04
N SER A 31 3.03 -12.73 -6.93
CA SER A 31 2.37 -13.10 -5.68
C SER A 31 1.74 -11.87 -5.03
N TYR A 32 0.43 -11.95 -4.77
CA TYR A 32 -0.35 -10.88 -4.14
C TYR A 32 -0.50 -11.11 -2.65
N TYR A 33 -0.29 -10.06 -1.88
CA TYR A 33 -0.40 -10.07 -0.42
C TYR A 33 -1.20 -8.87 0.09
N THR A 34 -2.13 -9.12 1.00
CA THR A 34 -2.72 -8.07 1.83
C THR A 34 -1.81 -7.76 3.02
N SER A 35 -1.97 -6.57 3.61
CA SER A 35 -1.14 -6.13 4.75
C SER A 35 -1.25 -7.04 5.98
N ILE A 36 -2.38 -7.73 6.18
CA ILE A 36 -2.61 -8.59 7.33
C ILE A 36 -2.42 -10.05 6.93
N PRO A 37 -1.50 -10.79 7.56
CA PRO A 37 -1.40 -12.23 7.41
C PRO A 37 -2.72 -12.93 7.77
N PRO A 38 -3.12 -13.99 7.03
CA PRO A 38 -4.40 -14.68 7.27
C PRO A 38 -4.57 -15.13 8.72
N GLU A 39 -3.51 -15.55 9.37
CA GLU A 39 -3.48 -16.04 10.75
C GLU A 39 -3.85 -14.96 11.77
N LEU A 40 -3.65 -13.69 11.42
CA LEU A 40 -3.89 -12.56 12.30
C LEU A 40 -5.23 -11.87 12.08
N ILE A 41 -6.04 -12.30 11.11
CA ILE A 41 -7.33 -11.67 10.79
C ILE A 41 -8.29 -11.70 11.97
N SER A 42 -8.35 -12.82 12.73
CA SER A 42 -9.18 -12.95 13.91
C SER A 42 -8.74 -12.03 15.05
N ILE A 43 -7.42 -11.89 15.22
CA ILE A 43 -6.81 -11.02 16.24
C ILE A 43 -7.08 -9.54 15.93
N ARG A 44 -7.09 -9.16 14.64
CA ARG A 44 -7.41 -7.80 14.22
C ARG A 44 -8.70 -7.29 14.86
N LYS A 45 -9.78 -8.11 14.85
CA LYS A 45 -11.07 -7.70 15.43
C LYS A 45 -10.98 -7.42 16.93
N GLN A 46 -10.20 -8.21 17.65
CA GLN A 46 -9.99 -8.03 19.09
C GLN A 46 -9.18 -6.77 19.40
N ILE A 47 -8.09 -6.55 18.66
CA ILE A 47 -7.28 -5.33 18.78
C ILE A 47 -8.11 -4.10 18.44
N ALA A 48 -8.95 -4.20 17.42
CA ALA A 48 -9.88 -3.16 17.05
C ALA A 48 -10.80 -2.73 18.18
N ALA A 49 -11.36 -3.68 18.86
CA ALA A 49 -12.28 -3.43 19.96
C ALA A 49 -11.63 -2.70 21.15
N THR A 50 -10.30 -2.62 21.20
CA THR A 50 -9.60 -1.84 22.24
C THR A 50 -9.68 -0.33 22.02
N HIS A 51 -9.99 0.13 20.79
CA HIS A 51 -9.95 1.54 20.39
C HIS A 51 -8.62 2.24 20.74
N SER A 52 -7.53 1.48 20.88
CA SER A 52 -6.22 1.99 21.26
C SER A 52 -5.34 2.18 20.01
N PRO A 53 -4.96 3.43 19.64
CA PRO A 53 -4.05 3.67 18.53
C PRO A 53 -2.70 2.98 18.70
N ILE A 54 -2.16 2.93 19.90
CA ILE A 54 -0.88 2.27 20.17
C ILE A 54 -0.99 0.74 19.98
N SER A 55 -2.09 0.13 20.41
CA SER A 55 -2.32 -1.31 20.23
C SER A 55 -2.45 -1.67 18.75
N THR A 56 -3.16 -0.84 17.97
CA THR A 56 -3.28 -1.03 16.52
C THR A 56 -1.97 -0.78 15.80
N PHE A 57 -1.16 0.19 16.22
CA PHE A 57 0.17 0.42 15.69
C PHE A 57 1.07 -0.80 15.86
N HIS A 58 1.13 -1.38 17.07
CA HIS A 58 1.92 -2.58 17.33
C HIS A 58 1.41 -3.79 16.56
N PHE A 59 0.10 -3.94 16.43
CA PHE A 59 -0.50 -5.00 15.64
C PHE A 59 -0.08 -4.92 14.16
N TYR A 60 -0.22 -3.74 13.52
CA TYR A 60 0.19 -3.57 12.13
C TYR A 60 1.70 -3.63 11.95
N SER A 61 2.47 -3.21 12.95
CA SER A 61 3.94 -3.37 12.94
C SER A 61 4.33 -4.86 12.95
N LEU A 62 3.66 -5.69 13.76
CA LEU A 62 3.84 -7.14 13.72
C LEU A 62 3.48 -7.73 12.35
N CYS A 63 2.34 -7.32 11.78
CA CYS A 63 1.94 -7.75 10.43
C CYS A 63 3.03 -7.43 9.39
N ASN A 64 3.60 -6.22 9.43
CA ASN A 64 4.67 -5.81 8.52
C ASN A 64 5.94 -6.67 8.71
N ILE A 65 6.31 -7.02 9.95
CA ILE A 65 7.47 -7.89 10.22
C ILE A 65 7.25 -9.29 9.63
N MET A 66 6.07 -9.87 9.83
CA MET A 66 5.73 -11.19 9.27
C MET A 66 5.75 -11.14 7.74
N ARG A 67 5.08 -10.15 7.13
CA ARG A 67 5.06 -9.96 5.69
C ARG A 67 6.45 -9.70 5.11
N ASN A 68 7.29 -8.94 5.81
CA ASN A 68 8.67 -8.70 5.39
C ASN A 68 9.47 -10.01 5.21
N HIS A 69 9.29 -10.96 6.12
CA HIS A 69 9.90 -12.29 6.01
C HIS A 69 9.35 -13.07 4.81
N GLU A 70 8.03 -13.11 4.64
CA GLU A 70 7.38 -13.77 3.51
C GLU A 70 7.82 -13.17 2.17
N TYR A 71 7.87 -11.84 2.06
CA TYR A 71 8.33 -11.14 0.85
C TYR A 71 9.79 -11.47 0.52
N ALA A 72 10.67 -11.51 1.54
CA ALA A 72 12.07 -11.85 1.34
C ALA A 72 12.25 -13.25 0.74
N LEU A 73 11.44 -14.21 1.14
CA LEU A 73 11.44 -15.56 0.59
C LEU A 73 10.86 -15.58 -0.83
N GLN A 74 9.67 -14.95 -1.01
CA GLN A 74 8.95 -14.99 -2.29
C GLN A 74 9.71 -14.31 -3.43
N LEU A 75 10.46 -13.24 -3.13
CA LEU A 75 11.26 -12.50 -4.12
C LEU A 75 12.43 -13.31 -4.73
N ASN A 76 12.65 -14.53 -4.29
CA ASN A 76 13.56 -15.48 -4.97
C ASN A 76 12.87 -16.23 -6.11
N ASP A 77 11.54 -16.34 -6.07
CA ASP A 77 10.74 -17.17 -6.96
C ASP A 77 9.86 -16.36 -7.92
N SER A 78 9.29 -15.24 -7.45
CA SER A 78 8.44 -14.36 -8.26
C SER A 78 8.41 -12.93 -7.73
N GLY A 79 7.82 -12.01 -8.52
CA GLY A 79 7.52 -10.66 -8.05
C GLY A 79 6.49 -10.66 -6.92
N VAL A 80 6.57 -9.65 -6.08
CA VAL A 80 5.66 -9.43 -4.95
C VAL A 80 4.85 -8.16 -5.15
N VAL A 81 3.54 -8.27 -4.98
CA VAL A 81 2.59 -7.15 -4.93
C VAL A 81 1.97 -7.10 -3.54
N ALA A 82 2.18 -6.01 -2.83
CA ALA A 82 1.59 -5.79 -1.52
C ALA A 82 0.49 -4.71 -1.57
N ASP A 83 -0.74 -5.07 -1.16
CA ASP A 83 -1.82 -4.11 -0.90
C ASP A 83 -1.69 -3.60 0.52
N ARG A 84 -1.09 -2.43 0.66
CA ARG A 84 -0.58 -1.78 1.86
C ARG A 84 0.66 -2.47 2.47
N TYR A 85 1.50 -1.64 3.03
CA TYR A 85 2.71 -2.07 3.74
C TYR A 85 3.04 -1.08 4.86
N ILE A 86 4.32 -0.96 5.19
CA ILE A 86 4.80 -0.13 6.30
C ILE A 86 4.39 1.34 6.19
N PHE A 87 4.26 1.88 4.98
CA PHE A 87 3.89 3.29 4.76
C PHE A 87 2.51 3.62 5.33
N SER A 88 1.50 2.75 5.08
CA SER A 88 0.17 2.87 5.70
C SER A 88 0.26 2.88 7.22
N THR A 89 1.02 1.96 7.79
CA THR A 89 1.15 1.85 9.25
C THR A 89 1.63 3.15 9.86
N PHE A 90 2.67 3.75 9.29
CA PHE A 90 3.21 4.99 9.82
C PHE A 90 2.35 6.21 9.48
N ALA A 91 1.80 6.29 8.25
CA ALA A 91 0.97 7.42 7.86
C ALA A 91 -0.31 7.54 8.71
N TYR A 92 -1.04 6.44 8.89
CA TYR A 92 -2.27 6.43 9.68
C TYR A 92 -2.00 6.62 11.18
N HIS A 93 -1.00 5.95 11.74
CA HIS A 93 -0.76 6.02 13.18
C HIS A 93 -0.09 7.31 13.63
N SER A 94 0.65 8.00 12.76
CA SER A 94 1.10 9.36 13.05
C SER A 94 -0.08 10.28 13.37
N LEU A 95 -1.20 10.14 12.66
CA LEU A 95 -2.42 10.91 12.93
C LEU A 95 -3.19 10.40 14.14
N LEU A 96 -3.43 9.09 14.21
CA LEU A 96 -4.20 8.50 15.30
C LEU A 96 -3.57 8.74 16.68
N MET A 97 -2.25 8.74 16.74
CA MET A 97 -1.50 9.00 17.96
C MET A 97 -1.16 10.48 18.15
N GLN A 98 -1.50 11.33 17.16
CA GLN A 98 -1.12 12.75 17.13
C GLN A 98 0.39 12.95 17.37
N GLN A 99 1.20 12.07 16.80
CA GLN A 99 2.64 12.03 16.99
C GLN A 99 3.35 11.87 15.65
N ASP A 100 4.42 12.62 15.43
CA ASP A 100 5.31 12.40 14.28
C ASP A 100 6.13 11.12 14.47
N LEU A 101 5.81 10.11 13.70
CA LEU A 101 6.51 8.82 13.71
C LEU A 101 7.66 8.75 12.69
N SER A 102 8.02 9.84 12.03
CA SER A 102 9.10 9.89 11.02
C SER A 102 10.43 9.43 11.57
N TYR A 103 10.75 9.78 12.82
CA TYR A 103 11.96 9.31 13.48
C TYR A 103 11.98 7.77 13.63
N HIS A 104 10.87 7.19 14.07
CA HIS A 104 10.76 5.73 14.23
C HIS A 104 10.84 5.01 12.88
N PHE A 105 10.24 5.60 11.83
CA PHE A 105 10.37 5.06 10.48
C PHE A 105 11.82 5.03 10.01
N ARG A 106 12.55 6.14 10.16
CA ARG A 106 13.98 6.23 9.81
C ARG A 106 14.85 5.28 10.60
N LEU A 107 14.58 5.12 11.90
CA LEU A 107 15.30 4.17 12.74
C LEU A 107 15.15 2.74 12.22
N LEU A 108 13.91 2.31 11.94
CA LEU A 108 13.67 0.97 11.40
C LEU A 108 14.29 0.79 10.02
N GLN A 109 14.27 1.83 9.18
CA GLN A 109 14.91 1.80 7.86
C GLN A 109 16.44 1.67 7.98
N SER A 110 17.06 2.46 8.82
CA SER A 110 18.53 2.43 9.02
C SER A 110 19.02 1.10 9.59
N GLU A 111 18.19 0.46 10.41
CA GLU A 111 18.44 -0.88 10.97
C GLU A 111 18.13 -2.02 9.98
N GLN A 112 17.69 -1.70 8.77
CA GLN A 112 17.25 -2.67 7.74
C GLN A 112 16.22 -3.68 8.26
N LYS A 113 15.31 -3.21 9.11
CA LYS A 113 14.28 -4.07 9.73
C LYS A 113 13.12 -4.39 8.78
N PHE A 114 13.05 -3.76 7.62
CA PHE A 114 12.08 -4.07 6.57
C PHE A 114 12.66 -3.82 5.17
N LEU A 115 12.16 -4.59 4.21
CA LEU A 115 12.49 -4.43 2.81
C LEU A 115 11.88 -3.13 2.28
N LEU A 116 12.64 -2.34 1.54
CA LEU A 116 12.08 -1.29 0.74
C LEU A 116 11.57 -1.86 -0.60
N PRO A 117 10.40 -1.43 -1.07
CA PRO A 117 9.93 -1.79 -2.40
C PRO A 117 10.78 -1.13 -3.49
N ASP A 118 10.67 -1.66 -4.70
CA ASP A 118 11.30 -1.06 -5.88
C ASP A 118 10.48 0.12 -6.43
N VAL A 119 9.19 0.13 -6.11
CA VAL A 119 8.27 1.23 -6.41
C VAL A 119 7.06 1.19 -5.48
N VAL A 120 6.56 2.37 -5.10
CA VAL A 120 5.25 2.52 -4.48
C VAL A 120 4.27 3.11 -5.49
N VAL A 121 3.13 2.46 -5.66
CA VAL A 121 1.99 2.96 -6.42
C VAL A 121 1.01 3.61 -5.45
N TYR A 122 1.01 4.93 -5.39
CA TYR A 122 0.10 5.70 -4.55
C TYR A 122 -1.20 5.98 -5.30
N VAL A 123 -2.22 5.20 -4.98
CA VAL A 123 -3.53 5.29 -5.65
C VAL A 123 -4.39 6.33 -4.97
N THR A 124 -4.89 7.28 -5.75
CA THR A 124 -5.75 8.38 -5.31
C THR A 124 -7.08 8.38 -6.05
N ALA A 125 -8.07 9.04 -5.48
CA ALA A 125 -9.32 9.40 -6.15
C ALA A 125 -9.91 10.64 -5.47
N SER A 126 -10.83 11.32 -6.15
CA SER A 126 -11.54 12.46 -5.56
C SER A 126 -12.44 12.00 -4.41
N GLN A 127 -12.63 12.87 -3.42
CA GLN A 127 -13.44 12.55 -2.23
C GLN A 127 -14.87 12.09 -2.56
N PRO A 128 -15.60 12.70 -3.51
CA PRO A 128 -16.92 12.22 -3.90
C PRO A 128 -16.91 10.77 -4.41
N VAL A 129 -15.88 10.41 -5.21
CA VAL A 129 -15.73 9.05 -5.77
C VAL A 129 -15.38 8.05 -4.65
N ILE A 130 -14.50 8.41 -3.74
CA ILE A 130 -14.16 7.60 -2.57
C ILE A 130 -15.43 7.33 -1.74
N ASN A 131 -16.20 8.36 -1.41
CA ASN A 131 -17.42 8.23 -0.62
C ASN A 131 -18.45 7.34 -1.30
N GLN A 132 -18.65 7.51 -2.61
CA GLN A 132 -19.54 6.66 -3.39
C GLN A 132 -19.09 5.19 -3.39
N ARG A 133 -17.81 4.94 -3.60
CA ARG A 133 -17.25 3.58 -3.61
C ARG A 133 -17.37 2.90 -2.25
N ILE A 134 -17.15 3.64 -1.16
CA ILE A 134 -17.30 3.13 0.20
C ILE A 134 -18.78 2.83 0.51
N ALA A 135 -19.70 3.71 0.12
CA ALA A 135 -21.14 3.50 0.32
C ALA A 135 -21.68 2.27 -0.43
N ASN A 136 -21.11 1.96 -1.60
CA ASN A 136 -21.50 0.81 -2.42
C ASN A 136 -20.90 -0.53 -1.94
N ARG A 137 -19.94 -0.52 -1.02
CA ARG A 137 -19.43 -1.75 -0.41
C ARG A 137 -20.46 -2.27 0.58
N SER A 138 -20.89 -3.55 0.39
CA SER A 138 -21.76 -4.24 1.35
C SER A 138 -21.16 -4.15 2.77
N GLN A 139 -22.03 -4.01 3.77
CA GLN A 139 -21.78 -3.58 5.15
C GLN A 139 -20.79 -4.39 6.00
N GLU A 140 -19.96 -5.24 5.44
CA GLU A 140 -19.11 -6.16 6.22
C GLU A 140 -17.81 -5.57 6.81
N VAL A 141 -17.49 -4.32 6.52
CA VAL A 141 -16.33 -3.68 7.14
C VAL A 141 -16.75 -2.39 7.83
N PRO A 142 -17.00 -2.42 9.14
CA PRO A 142 -17.14 -1.17 9.89
C PRO A 142 -15.81 -0.44 9.89
N ILE A 143 -15.69 0.57 9.03
CA ILE A 143 -14.56 1.49 9.04
C ILE A 143 -14.81 2.56 10.13
N GLN A 144 -15.28 2.16 11.28
CA GLN A 144 -15.53 3.05 12.42
C GLN A 144 -14.27 3.34 13.26
N TRP A 145 -13.10 3.04 12.72
CA TRP A 145 -11.85 3.12 13.47
C TRP A 145 -11.31 4.54 13.68
N TYR A 146 -11.77 5.51 12.90
CA TYR A 146 -11.01 6.75 12.74
C TYR A 146 -11.83 8.03 12.97
N GLY A 147 -12.91 8.02 13.72
CA GLY A 147 -13.69 9.23 14.00
C GLY A 147 -14.28 9.88 12.74
N ASP A 148 -14.32 11.18 12.67
CA ASP A 148 -14.84 11.93 11.52
C ASP A 148 -13.94 11.71 10.29
N LYS A 149 -14.42 10.89 9.33
CA LYS A 149 -13.66 10.38 8.19
C LYS A 149 -13.09 11.48 7.30
N VAL A 150 -13.80 12.56 7.08
CA VAL A 150 -13.43 13.59 6.09
C VAL A 150 -12.18 14.36 6.52
N SER A 151 -12.09 14.73 7.79
CA SER A 151 -10.92 15.44 8.32
C SER A 151 -9.69 14.52 8.39
N LEU A 152 -9.90 13.22 8.64
CA LEU A 152 -8.85 12.26 8.76
C LEU A 152 -8.21 11.95 7.39
N GLU A 153 -9.01 11.77 6.34
CA GLU A 153 -8.52 11.41 5.01
C GLU A 153 -7.62 12.49 4.40
N TYR A 154 -7.97 13.77 4.56
CA TYR A 154 -7.10 14.87 4.15
C TYR A 154 -5.76 14.83 4.87
N ASN A 155 -5.79 14.63 6.18
CA ASN A 155 -4.59 14.57 7.00
C ASN A 155 -3.74 13.31 6.73
N VAL A 156 -4.37 12.17 6.36
CA VAL A 156 -3.64 10.95 5.97
C VAL A 156 -2.83 11.17 4.71
N SER A 157 -3.36 11.86 3.71
CA SER A 157 -2.61 12.17 2.47
C SER A 157 -1.35 12.99 2.77
N GLU A 158 -1.43 13.96 3.67
CA GLU A 158 -0.26 14.73 4.09
C GLU A 158 0.74 13.87 4.90
N SER A 159 0.24 12.95 5.74
CA SER A 159 1.10 11.97 6.41
C SER A 159 1.84 11.05 5.44
N TYR A 160 1.16 10.56 4.40
CA TYR A 160 1.83 9.78 3.35
C TYR A 160 2.95 10.57 2.69
N LYS A 161 2.72 11.83 2.30
CA LYS A 161 3.75 12.68 1.70
C LYS A 161 4.99 12.80 2.59
N ARG A 162 4.79 12.99 3.91
CA ARG A 162 5.88 13.07 4.88
C ARG A 162 6.67 11.75 4.93
N ILE A 163 5.99 10.61 5.00
CA ILE A 163 6.65 9.30 5.05
C ILE A 163 7.36 8.99 3.73
N PHE A 164 6.73 9.27 2.58
CA PHE A 164 7.37 9.07 1.27
C PHE A 164 8.62 9.93 1.08
N ALA A 165 8.67 11.12 1.66
CA ALA A 165 9.86 11.97 1.63
C ALA A 165 11.06 11.41 2.42
N LEU A 166 10.87 10.33 3.19
CA LEU A 166 11.94 9.69 3.96
C LEU A 166 12.68 8.59 3.19
N VAL A 167 12.19 8.21 2.02
CA VAL A 167 12.71 7.11 1.21
C VAL A 167 13.15 7.60 -0.17
N ASP A 168 14.21 7.00 -0.67
CA ASP A 168 14.73 7.26 -2.03
C ASP A 168 14.30 6.11 -2.96
N ILE A 169 12.99 6.03 -3.19
CA ILE A 169 12.36 5.07 -4.10
C ILE A 169 11.31 5.79 -4.97
N PRO A 170 11.04 5.33 -6.17
CA PRO A 170 9.98 5.90 -7.00
C PRO A 170 8.61 5.79 -6.35
N ILE A 171 7.88 6.91 -6.31
CA ILE A 171 6.48 6.97 -5.88
C ILE A 171 5.65 7.38 -7.10
N LEU A 172 4.85 6.45 -7.63
CA LEU A 172 3.95 6.71 -8.74
C LEU A 172 2.56 7.03 -8.23
N GLN A 173 2.07 8.22 -8.50
CA GLN A 173 0.69 8.57 -8.16
C GLN A 173 -0.25 8.23 -9.33
N ILE A 174 -1.26 7.41 -9.06
CA ILE A 174 -2.29 7.01 -10.01
C ILE A 174 -3.64 7.51 -9.52
N ASP A 175 -4.23 8.46 -10.26
CA ASP A 175 -5.57 8.98 -9.97
C ASP A 175 -6.62 8.12 -10.69
N THR A 176 -7.51 7.52 -9.93
CA THR A 176 -8.59 6.66 -10.42
C THR A 176 -9.95 7.35 -10.44
N THR A 177 -10.01 8.67 -10.27
CA THR A 177 -11.27 9.42 -10.18
C THR A 177 -12.19 9.15 -11.37
N ASN A 178 -11.63 9.20 -12.56
CA ASN A 178 -12.38 9.08 -13.84
C ASN A 178 -11.97 7.84 -14.64
N SER A 179 -11.30 6.87 -14.00
CA SER A 179 -10.78 5.69 -14.68
C SER A 179 -11.49 4.43 -14.18
N ASP A 180 -11.86 3.56 -15.10
CA ASP A 180 -12.16 2.17 -14.77
C ASP A 180 -10.86 1.39 -14.43
N PRO A 181 -10.95 0.16 -13.93
CA PRO A 181 -9.77 -0.62 -13.54
C PRO A 181 -8.78 -0.86 -14.70
N GLU A 182 -9.25 -1.06 -15.92
CA GLU A 182 -8.39 -1.31 -17.08
C GLU A 182 -7.66 -0.05 -17.54
N GLN A 183 -8.35 1.08 -17.53
CA GLN A 183 -7.73 2.38 -17.82
C GLN A 183 -6.67 2.73 -16.77
N ALA A 184 -6.98 2.54 -15.48
CA ALA A 184 -6.01 2.78 -14.40
C ALA A 184 -4.79 1.86 -14.51
N TYR A 185 -5.00 0.59 -14.89
CA TYR A 185 -3.92 -0.34 -15.16
C TYR A 185 -3.05 0.11 -16.34
N SER A 186 -3.66 0.55 -17.44
CA SER A 186 -2.91 1.03 -18.62
C SER A 186 -2.05 2.25 -18.27
N ILE A 187 -2.59 3.19 -17.49
CA ILE A 187 -1.85 4.35 -16.98
C ILE A 187 -0.66 3.90 -16.12
N LEU A 188 -0.91 2.95 -15.19
CA LEU A 188 0.13 2.40 -14.33
C LEU A 188 1.27 1.76 -15.15
N CYS A 189 0.94 0.93 -16.14
CA CYS A 189 1.94 0.30 -17.01
C CYS A 189 2.79 1.32 -17.76
N HIS A 190 2.18 2.36 -18.31
CA HIS A 190 2.89 3.44 -18.98
C HIS A 190 3.87 4.16 -18.04
N GLU A 191 3.44 4.48 -16.82
CA GLU A 191 4.31 5.14 -15.83
C GLU A 191 5.43 4.22 -15.34
N LEU A 192 5.16 2.93 -15.14
CA LEU A 192 6.17 1.94 -14.79
C LEU A 192 7.21 1.77 -15.89
N ASP A 193 6.80 1.71 -17.17
CA ASP A 193 7.74 1.67 -18.30
C ASP A 193 8.67 2.89 -18.30
N ARG A 194 8.11 4.06 -18.04
CA ARG A 194 8.88 5.30 -17.98
C ARG A 194 10.00 5.25 -16.91
N ILE A 195 9.71 4.74 -15.71
CA ILE A 195 10.70 4.66 -14.62
C ILE A 195 11.61 3.42 -14.72
N SER A 196 11.22 2.39 -15.44
CA SER A 196 12.03 1.16 -15.63
C SER A 196 13.39 1.44 -16.25
N LYS A 197 13.49 2.52 -17.01
CA LYS A 197 14.76 3.00 -17.62
C LYS A 197 15.81 3.34 -16.56
N THR A 198 15.39 3.79 -15.40
CA THR A 198 16.26 4.19 -14.28
C THR A 198 16.27 3.18 -13.12
N THR A 199 15.31 2.24 -13.09
CA THR A 199 15.16 1.24 -12.03
C THR A 199 15.34 -0.17 -12.62
N PRO A 200 16.56 -0.75 -12.62
CA PRO A 200 16.87 -1.97 -13.37
C PRO A 200 16.00 -3.18 -13.04
N VAL A 201 15.57 -3.36 -11.78
CA VAL A 201 14.70 -4.47 -11.37
C VAL A 201 13.34 -4.43 -12.06
N LEU A 202 12.83 -3.21 -12.35
CA LEU A 202 11.55 -3.04 -13.05
C LEU A 202 11.63 -3.38 -14.55
N ARG A 203 12.84 -3.45 -15.13
CA ARG A 203 13.02 -3.84 -16.55
C ARG A 203 12.64 -5.30 -16.82
N SER A 204 12.61 -6.15 -15.80
CA SER A 204 12.18 -7.53 -15.93
C SER A 204 10.67 -7.69 -16.06
N ILE A 205 9.91 -6.62 -15.83
CA ILE A 205 8.46 -6.60 -16.01
C ILE A 205 8.19 -6.25 -17.49
N GLU A 206 7.68 -7.21 -18.25
CA GLU A 206 7.17 -6.90 -19.60
C GLU A 206 5.85 -6.14 -19.45
N PHE A 207 5.90 -4.82 -19.70
CA PHE A 207 4.72 -3.95 -19.70
C PHE A 207 3.99 -3.97 -21.05
N SER A 208 4.02 -5.09 -21.77
CA SER A 208 3.25 -5.21 -23.02
C SER A 208 1.77 -5.01 -22.68
N ALA A 209 1.23 -3.86 -23.09
CA ALA A 209 -0.19 -3.69 -23.20
C ALA A 209 -0.68 -4.73 -24.21
N SER A 210 -1.17 -5.86 -23.72
CA SER A 210 -1.87 -6.83 -24.56
C SER A 210 -3.14 -6.16 -25.05
N THR A 211 -3.04 -5.46 -26.18
CA THR A 211 -4.19 -5.12 -27.01
C THR A 211 -4.75 -6.43 -27.52
N ASN A 212 -5.80 -6.93 -26.90
CA ASN A 212 -6.81 -7.81 -27.47
C ASN A 212 -8.18 -7.32 -27.04
#